data_0bcf2b1729ecd55d86ffdcd9799506dc
#
_entry.id   0bcf2b1729ecd55d86ffdcd9799506dc
#
_cell.length_a   1.000
_cell.length_b   1.000
_cell.length_c   1.000
_cell.angle_alpha   90.00
_cell.angle_beta   90.00
_cell.angle_gamma   90.00
#
_symmetry.space_group_name_H-M   'P 1'
#
loop_
_entity.id
_entity.type
_entity.pdbx_description
1 polymer ?
#
loop_
_entity_poly.entity_id
_entity_poly.type
_entity_poly.pdbx_seq_one_letter_code
_entity_poly.pdbx_strand_id
1 'polypeptide(L)'
;MKRLRNIMAGAAALVLALTLCVTAFGETRAYSDMAASIAAAEKAQMGVAQDAPLLTEEKLPAGSSVSDWTALAMARAGVADDYAGYLSRLQSYVEQKYAENGGLHEVKATEYHRIALTAAALGGDPTAFGTKPDGTAIDLVADGTYNWQGENELGAQGLNGWIFALLAMDAVGAEAPADARYSRESIVDTIVSAQLPEGGFALGGSDMDVDITAMALQALAPYQAQYPEVIDAALNALSAAQLPDGGFESWGAQSSESCAQVLLALTALDIDPESDERFQKADGSVIDALLAFRLADGSFAHQLGGQTDAMAGEQAMQALAAMALRQQGAGRFFDLTSVHPVQLETTPDLSLIHISEPTRPY
;
A
#
# COMPACT_ATOMS: atom_id res chain seq x y z
N MET A 1 -6.78 60.06 29.64
CA MET A 1 -6.06 58.89 30.19
C MET A 1 -6.92 57.61 30.30
N LYS A 2 -8.17 57.64 30.81
CA LYS A 2 -9.03 56.42 30.89
C LYS A 2 -9.39 55.77 29.53
N ARG A 3 -9.61 56.55 28.46
CA ARG A 3 -9.94 56.04 27.11
C ARG A 3 -8.72 55.36 26.45
N LEU A 4 -7.49 55.86 26.63
CA LEU A 4 -6.29 55.25 26.06
C LEU A 4 -5.97 53.91 26.74
N ARG A 5 -6.23 53.82 28.07
CA ARG A 5 -6.00 52.57 28.85
C ARG A 5 -6.96 51.45 28.46
N ASN A 6 -8.20 51.77 28.05
CA ASN A 6 -9.18 50.78 27.59
C ASN A 6 -8.88 50.32 26.16
N ILE A 7 -8.30 51.16 25.30
CA ILE A 7 -7.88 50.80 23.94
C ILE A 7 -6.67 49.89 24.00
N MET A 8 -5.70 50.16 24.88
CA MET A 8 -4.52 49.29 25.08
C MET A 8 -4.90 47.95 25.72
N ALA A 9 -5.86 47.91 26.65
CA ALA A 9 -6.36 46.63 27.22
C ALA A 9 -7.14 45.80 26.19
N GLY A 10 -7.91 46.42 25.31
CA GLY A 10 -8.60 45.72 24.21
C GLY A 10 -7.63 45.17 23.16
N ALA A 11 -6.60 45.91 22.78
CA ALA A 11 -5.56 45.48 21.87
C ALA A 11 -4.72 44.32 22.44
N ALA A 12 -4.37 44.38 23.73
CA ALA A 12 -3.66 43.29 24.40
C ALA A 12 -4.49 42.00 24.51
N ALA A 13 -5.78 42.11 24.78
CA ALA A 13 -6.71 40.96 24.81
C ALA A 13 -6.91 40.35 23.42
N LEU A 14 -6.95 41.18 22.36
CA LEU A 14 -7.06 40.67 20.97
C LEU A 14 -5.78 39.98 20.51
N VAL A 15 -4.60 40.51 20.87
CA VAL A 15 -3.32 39.87 20.56
C VAL A 15 -3.15 38.57 21.35
N LEU A 16 -3.58 38.52 22.63
CA LEU A 16 -3.55 37.26 23.42
C LEU A 16 -4.53 36.22 22.87
N ALA A 17 -5.72 36.63 22.41
CA ALA A 17 -6.69 35.72 21.79
C ALA A 17 -6.21 35.20 20.44
N LEU A 18 -5.55 36.03 19.62
CA LEU A 18 -4.91 35.61 18.36
C LEU A 18 -3.71 34.68 18.62
N THR A 19 -2.91 34.93 19.65
CA THR A 19 -1.78 34.07 20.00
C THR A 19 -2.27 32.73 20.57
N LEU A 20 -3.38 32.70 21.33
CA LEU A 20 -3.99 31.48 21.84
C LEU A 20 -4.70 30.67 20.72
N CYS A 21 -5.26 31.34 19.70
CA CYS A 21 -5.79 30.63 18.52
C CYS A 21 -4.69 30.01 17.63
N VAL A 22 -3.49 30.59 17.59
CA VAL A 22 -2.36 30.04 16.81
C VAL A 22 -1.69 28.86 17.53
N THR A 23 -1.82 28.75 18.85
CA THR A 23 -1.27 27.61 19.63
C THR A 23 -2.27 26.44 19.77
N ALA A 24 -3.52 26.58 19.27
CA ALA A 24 -4.51 25.51 19.30
C ALA A 24 -4.59 24.70 17.98
N PHE A 25 -3.88 25.11 16.93
CA PHE A 25 -3.59 24.24 15.79
C PHE A 25 -2.36 23.41 16.19
N GLY A 26 -2.58 22.18 16.68
CA GLY A 26 -1.52 21.19 16.79
C GLY A 26 -0.74 21.18 15.46
N GLU A 27 0.60 21.11 15.52
CA GLU A 27 1.40 20.97 14.31
C GLU A 27 0.84 19.79 13.53
N THR A 28 0.33 20.06 12.31
CA THR A 28 -0.16 19.00 11.42
C THR A 28 1.03 18.09 11.13
N ARG A 29 0.92 16.82 11.46
CA ARG A 29 1.98 15.83 11.22
C ARG A 29 2.27 15.76 9.71
N ALA A 30 3.54 15.90 9.35
CA ALA A 30 3.99 15.79 7.97
C ALA A 30 4.23 14.31 7.63
N TYR A 31 3.16 13.57 7.36
CA TYR A 31 3.23 12.13 7.08
C TYR A 31 4.05 11.80 5.85
N SER A 32 4.03 12.66 4.82
CA SER A 32 4.90 12.52 3.64
C SER A 32 6.39 12.54 4.01
N ASP A 33 6.81 13.47 4.90
CA ASP A 33 8.20 13.56 5.33
C ASP A 33 8.60 12.36 6.19
N MET A 34 7.67 11.85 7.01
CA MET A 34 7.89 10.64 7.79
C MET A 34 8.06 9.42 6.88
N ALA A 35 7.21 9.23 5.87
CA ALA A 35 7.36 8.16 4.88
C ALA A 35 8.68 8.27 4.12
N ALA A 36 9.06 9.46 3.67
CA ALA A 36 10.35 9.69 3.01
C ALA A 36 11.55 9.38 3.91
N SER A 37 11.43 9.63 5.22
CA SER A 37 12.50 9.32 6.18
C SER A 37 12.75 7.82 6.34
N ILE A 38 11.75 6.96 6.13
CA ILE A 38 11.93 5.50 6.13
C ILE A 38 12.81 5.10 4.93
N ALA A 39 12.50 5.57 3.73
CA ALA A 39 13.32 5.29 2.55
C ALA A 39 14.76 5.80 2.72
N ALA A 40 14.95 6.96 3.36
CA ALA A 40 16.27 7.49 3.67
C ALA A 40 17.04 6.60 4.68
N ALA A 41 16.36 6.05 5.68
CA ALA A 41 16.93 5.11 6.63
C ALA A 41 17.33 3.78 5.96
N GLU A 42 16.48 3.23 5.08
CA GLU A 42 16.77 2.04 4.30
C GLU A 42 18.00 2.23 3.40
N LYS A 43 18.10 3.38 2.69
CA LYS A 43 19.31 3.72 1.91
C LYS A 43 20.56 3.71 2.79
N ALA A 44 20.49 4.34 3.95
CA ALA A 44 21.62 4.39 4.88
C ALA A 44 22.04 2.98 5.38
N GLN A 45 21.07 2.13 5.73
CA GLN A 45 21.33 0.77 6.20
C GLN A 45 21.93 -0.11 5.10
N MET A 46 21.50 0.06 3.84
CA MET A 46 22.03 -0.67 2.69
C MET A 46 23.31 -0.06 2.10
N GLY A 47 23.82 1.03 2.69
CA GLY A 47 25.02 1.73 2.20
C GLY A 47 24.83 2.43 0.87
N VAL A 48 23.60 2.88 0.58
CA VAL A 48 23.23 3.62 -0.63
C VAL A 48 23.28 5.12 -0.32
N ALA A 49 23.90 5.92 -1.19
CA ALA A 49 23.89 7.38 -1.06
C ALA A 49 22.46 7.94 -1.21
N GLN A 50 22.14 9.02 -0.50
CA GLN A 50 20.76 9.55 -0.46
C GLN A 50 20.24 9.98 -1.84
N ASP A 51 21.13 10.41 -2.74
CA ASP A 51 20.83 10.82 -4.11
C ASP A 51 20.92 9.67 -5.15
N ALA A 52 21.34 8.46 -4.72
CA ALA A 52 21.40 7.29 -5.58
C ALA A 52 20.09 6.47 -5.46
N PRO A 53 19.71 5.71 -6.53
CA PRO A 53 18.54 4.85 -6.49
C PRO A 53 18.72 3.69 -5.51
N LEU A 54 17.66 3.38 -4.76
CA LEU A 54 17.54 2.21 -3.90
C LEU A 54 17.02 0.99 -4.68
N LEU A 55 16.10 1.23 -5.60
CA LEU A 55 15.42 0.21 -6.41
C LEU A 55 16.36 -0.30 -7.51
N THR A 56 17.37 -1.09 -7.13
CA THR A 56 18.36 -1.68 -8.04
C THR A 56 18.38 -3.21 -7.90
N GLU A 57 18.92 -3.92 -8.91
CA GLU A 57 19.04 -5.37 -8.86
C GLU A 57 19.91 -5.86 -7.68
N GLU A 58 20.91 -5.07 -7.30
CA GLU A 58 21.79 -5.41 -6.18
C GLU A 58 21.13 -5.27 -4.81
N LYS A 59 20.30 -4.22 -4.63
CA LYS A 59 19.74 -3.86 -3.30
C LYS A 59 18.32 -4.38 -3.12
N LEU A 60 17.46 -4.11 -4.08
CA LEU A 60 16.04 -4.51 -4.08
C LEU A 60 15.69 -5.12 -5.44
N PRO A 61 16.00 -6.43 -5.65
CA PRO A 61 15.72 -7.12 -6.90
C PRO A 61 14.22 -7.21 -7.16
N ALA A 62 13.80 -6.90 -8.39
CA ALA A 62 12.41 -6.95 -8.79
C ALA A 62 11.83 -8.37 -8.75
N GLY A 63 10.56 -8.51 -8.38
CA GLY A 63 9.87 -9.80 -8.25
C GLY A 63 10.00 -10.45 -6.88
N SER A 64 10.76 -9.87 -5.94
CA SER A 64 10.76 -10.30 -4.55
C SER A 64 9.67 -9.56 -3.75
N SER A 65 9.08 -10.23 -2.75
CA SER A 65 7.96 -9.66 -1.98
C SER A 65 8.33 -8.34 -1.30
N VAL A 66 9.47 -8.32 -0.60
CA VAL A 66 9.94 -7.11 0.11
C VAL A 66 10.20 -5.97 -0.87
N SER A 67 10.91 -6.25 -1.97
CA SER A 67 11.28 -5.20 -2.94
C SER A 67 10.07 -4.60 -3.64
N ASP A 68 9.11 -5.45 -4.05
CA ASP A 68 7.92 -4.99 -4.76
C ASP A 68 7.04 -4.12 -3.86
N TRP A 69 6.80 -4.53 -2.61
CA TRP A 69 6.03 -3.73 -1.66
C TRP A 69 6.75 -2.43 -1.28
N THR A 70 8.09 -2.47 -1.09
CA THR A 70 8.89 -1.25 -0.86
C THR A 70 8.79 -0.29 -2.04
N ALA A 71 8.92 -0.79 -3.28
CA ALA A 71 8.81 0.04 -4.48
C ALA A 71 7.43 0.71 -4.60
N LEU A 72 6.35 -0.06 -4.34
CA LEU A 72 4.99 0.46 -4.30
C LEU A 72 4.82 1.53 -3.21
N ALA A 73 5.29 1.25 -1.98
CA ALA A 73 5.20 2.19 -0.86
C ALA A 73 5.94 3.50 -1.15
N MET A 74 7.18 3.42 -1.67
CA MET A 74 7.98 4.59 -2.06
C MET A 74 7.27 5.43 -3.14
N ALA A 75 6.71 4.79 -4.17
CA ALA A 75 5.99 5.48 -5.23
C ALA A 75 4.75 6.21 -4.69
N ARG A 76 3.96 5.55 -3.84
CA ARG A 76 2.77 6.15 -3.21
C ARG A 76 3.10 7.24 -2.20
N ALA A 77 4.27 7.16 -1.56
CA ALA A 77 4.80 8.21 -0.68
C ALA A 77 5.40 9.41 -1.44
N GLY A 78 5.53 9.33 -2.77
CA GLY A 78 6.15 10.38 -3.60
C GLY A 78 7.67 10.46 -3.42
N VAL A 79 8.32 9.40 -2.95
CA VAL A 79 9.79 9.32 -2.85
C VAL A 79 10.37 9.14 -4.25
N ALA A 80 11.38 9.94 -4.59
CA ALA A 80 12.03 9.83 -5.90
C ALA A 80 13.00 8.63 -5.94
N ASP A 81 12.86 7.78 -6.97
CA ASP A 81 13.76 6.66 -7.25
C ASP A 81 13.70 6.24 -8.74
N ASP A 82 14.43 5.20 -9.16
CA ASP A 82 14.42 4.66 -10.52
C ASP A 82 13.25 3.71 -10.77
N TYR A 83 12.04 4.24 -10.83
CA TYR A 83 10.82 3.44 -11.04
C TYR A 83 10.76 2.83 -12.45
N ALA A 84 11.24 3.54 -13.47
CA ALA A 84 11.26 3.03 -14.85
C ALA A 84 12.21 1.83 -14.98
N GLY A 85 13.40 1.92 -14.40
CA GLY A 85 14.35 0.80 -14.36
C GLY A 85 13.81 -0.38 -13.55
N TYR A 86 13.11 -0.12 -12.43
CA TYR A 86 12.48 -1.18 -11.64
C TYR A 86 11.37 -1.89 -12.43
N LEU A 87 10.47 -1.14 -13.07
CA LEU A 87 9.40 -1.69 -13.93
C LEU A 87 9.95 -2.56 -15.05
N SER A 88 11.02 -2.12 -15.72
CA SER A 88 11.66 -2.89 -16.79
C SER A 88 12.19 -4.23 -16.28
N ARG A 89 12.83 -4.25 -15.10
CA ARG A 89 13.32 -5.49 -14.47
C ARG A 89 12.15 -6.38 -14.02
N LEU A 90 11.10 -5.78 -13.44
CA LEU A 90 9.91 -6.51 -13.02
C LEU A 90 9.19 -7.14 -14.20
N GLN A 91 9.07 -6.43 -15.33
CA GLN A 91 8.52 -6.97 -16.56
C GLN A 91 9.35 -8.15 -17.07
N SER A 92 10.68 -8.02 -17.11
CA SER A 92 11.57 -9.10 -17.53
C SER A 92 11.45 -10.33 -16.63
N TYR A 93 11.32 -10.12 -15.28
CA TYR A 93 11.06 -11.18 -14.33
C TYR A 93 9.74 -11.92 -14.64
N VAL A 94 8.66 -11.16 -14.90
CA VAL A 94 7.35 -11.73 -15.23
C VAL A 94 7.41 -12.52 -16.53
N GLU A 95 7.97 -11.98 -17.61
CA GLU A 95 8.13 -12.65 -18.90
C GLU A 95 8.93 -13.96 -18.77
N GLN A 96 10.02 -13.93 -17.98
CA GLN A 96 10.79 -15.13 -17.70
C GLN A 96 9.95 -16.20 -16.97
N LYS A 97 9.17 -15.82 -15.94
CA LYS A 97 8.29 -16.75 -15.22
C LYS A 97 7.24 -17.38 -16.13
N TYR A 98 6.62 -16.57 -17.00
CA TYR A 98 5.66 -17.10 -17.98
C TYR A 98 6.33 -18.04 -19.00
N ALA A 99 7.54 -17.74 -19.43
CA ALA A 99 8.28 -18.63 -20.32
C ALA A 99 8.70 -19.96 -19.69
N GLU A 100 9.06 -19.93 -18.40
CA GLU A 100 9.53 -21.12 -17.66
C GLU A 100 8.36 -21.99 -17.16
N ASN A 101 7.28 -21.37 -16.64
CA ASN A 101 6.25 -22.05 -15.87
C ASN A 101 4.82 -21.82 -16.42
N GLY A 102 4.66 -21.00 -17.45
CA GLY A 102 3.34 -20.62 -17.97
C GLY A 102 2.59 -19.58 -17.11
N GLY A 103 3.20 -19.08 -16.03
CA GLY A 103 2.64 -18.12 -15.10
C GLY A 103 3.58 -17.83 -13.92
N LEU A 104 3.14 -16.96 -13.00
CA LEU A 104 3.95 -16.60 -11.83
C LEU A 104 3.97 -17.70 -10.77
N HIS A 105 2.82 -18.31 -10.49
CA HIS A 105 2.70 -19.36 -9.46
C HIS A 105 1.39 -20.16 -9.66
N GLU A 106 1.45 -21.48 -9.42
CA GLU A 106 0.32 -22.40 -9.62
C GLU A 106 -0.74 -22.33 -8.50
N VAL A 107 -0.34 -21.92 -7.28
CA VAL A 107 -1.18 -21.94 -6.08
C VAL A 107 -1.38 -20.54 -5.50
N LYS A 108 -0.36 -19.66 -5.60
CA LYS A 108 -0.36 -18.35 -4.95
C LYS A 108 -0.84 -17.25 -5.90
N ALA A 109 -2.14 -17.02 -5.97
CA ALA A 109 -2.71 -15.89 -6.71
C ALA A 109 -2.17 -14.53 -6.21
N THR A 110 -1.83 -14.44 -4.92
CA THR A 110 -1.26 -13.22 -4.31
C THR A 110 0.06 -12.76 -4.92
N GLU A 111 0.83 -13.64 -5.58
CA GLU A 111 2.02 -13.24 -6.35
C GLU A 111 1.65 -12.33 -7.53
N TYR A 112 0.57 -12.68 -8.25
CA TYR A 112 0.04 -11.86 -9.34
C TYR A 112 -0.48 -10.53 -8.82
N HIS A 113 -1.22 -10.54 -7.71
CA HIS A 113 -1.81 -9.34 -7.12
C HIS A 113 -0.74 -8.35 -6.68
N ARG A 114 0.30 -8.81 -5.97
CA ARG A 114 1.44 -7.98 -5.57
C ARG A 114 2.09 -7.30 -6.77
N ILE A 115 2.45 -8.10 -7.79
CA ILE A 115 3.14 -7.58 -8.97
C ILE A 115 2.23 -6.64 -9.77
N ALA A 116 0.93 -6.96 -9.91
CA ALA A 116 -0.03 -6.09 -10.58
C ALA A 116 -0.17 -4.72 -9.87
N LEU A 117 -0.31 -4.73 -8.54
CA LEU A 117 -0.39 -3.51 -7.73
C LEU A 117 0.90 -2.70 -7.80
N THR A 118 2.05 -3.37 -7.71
CA THR A 118 3.36 -2.71 -7.85
C THR A 118 3.51 -2.09 -9.24
N ALA A 119 3.25 -2.85 -10.30
CA ALA A 119 3.34 -2.34 -11.67
C ALA A 119 2.45 -1.10 -11.87
N ALA A 120 1.19 -1.16 -11.43
CA ALA A 120 0.27 -0.03 -11.52
C ALA A 120 0.74 1.19 -10.71
N ALA A 121 1.22 0.99 -9.49
CA ALA A 121 1.70 2.09 -8.63
C ALA A 121 2.93 2.79 -9.23
N LEU A 122 3.76 2.08 -9.98
CA LEU A 122 4.93 2.62 -10.66
C LEU A 122 4.61 3.19 -12.06
N GLY A 123 3.34 3.17 -12.48
CA GLY A 123 2.89 3.69 -13.78
C GLY A 123 2.99 2.68 -14.93
N GLY A 124 3.13 1.39 -14.64
CA GLY A 124 2.96 0.31 -15.64
C GLY A 124 1.50 -0.06 -15.85
N ASP A 125 1.23 -0.81 -16.91
CA ASP A 125 -0.10 -1.37 -17.18
C ASP A 125 -0.13 -2.86 -16.82
N PRO A 126 -0.73 -3.26 -15.68
CA PRO A 126 -0.77 -4.66 -15.28
C PRO A 126 -1.70 -5.52 -16.14
N THR A 127 -2.55 -4.93 -17.00
CA THR A 127 -3.41 -5.66 -17.96
C THR A 127 -2.67 -5.99 -19.26
N ALA A 128 -1.47 -5.42 -19.45
CA ALA A 128 -0.60 -5.65 -20.61
C ALA A 128 0.88 -5.60 -20.19
N PHE A 129 1.24 -6.38 -19.16
CA PHE A 129 2.56 -6.32 -18.50
C PHE A 129 3.54 -7.36 -19.07
N GLY A 130 4.08 -7.07 -20.25
CA GLY A 130 4.99 -7.93 -20.99
C GLY A 130 4.30 -8.88 -21.95
N THR A 131 5.05 -9.85 -22.49
CA THR A 131 4.63 -10.71 -23.58
C THR A 131 4.87 -12.20 -23.26
N LYS A 132 3.84 -13.04 -23.48
CA LYS A 132 3.95 -14.50 -23.40
C LYS A 132 4.76 -15.06 -24.56
N PRO A 133 5.30 -16.29 -24.46
CA PRO A 133 6.06 -16.91 -25.55
C PRO A 133 5.32 -17.03 -26.89
N ASP A 134 3.99 -17.04 -26.87
CA ASP A 134 3.15 -17.08 -28.07
C ASP A 134 2.90 -15.69 -28.70
N GLY A 135 3.46 -14.63 -28.13
CA GLY A 135 3.32 -13.27 -28.60
C GLY A 135 2.11 -12.50 -28.06
N THR A 136 1.30 -13.12 -27.19
CA THR A 136 0.16 -12.44 -26.54
C THR A 136 0.62 -11.64 -25.33
N ALA A 137 -0.12 -10.57 -24.98
CA ALA A 137 0.16 -9.79 -23.79
C ALA A 137 -0.10 -10.60 -22.50
N ILE A 138 0.68 -10.32 -21.45
CA ILE A 138 0.46 -10.86 -20.12
C ILE A 138 -0.51 -9.91 -19.40
N ASP A 139 -1.68 -10.42 -19.01
CA ASP A 139 -2.64 -9.71 -18.17
C ASP A 139 -2.57 -10.28 -16.76
N LEU A 140 -1.80 -9.60 -15.89
CA LEU A 140 -1.58 -10.01 -14.49
C LEU A 140 -2.88 -9.92 -13.69
N VAL A 141 -3.75 -8.96 -14.00
CA VAL A 141 -5.02 -8.81 -13.31
C VAL A 141 -5.95 -9.94 -13.67
N ALA A 142 -6.12 -10.25 -14.95
CA ALA A 142 -6.93 -11.37 -15.37
C ALA A 142 -6.41 -12.71 -14.84
N ASP A 143 -5.13 -12.98 -15.09
CA ASP A 143 -4.50 -14.27 -14.74
C ASP A 143 -4.45 -14.50 -13.21
N GLY A 144 -4.34 -13.44 -12.41
CA GLY A 144 -4.33 -13.50 -10.94
C GLY A 144 -5.70 -13.40 -10.28
N THR A 145 -6.76 -12.98 -11.00
CA THR A 145 -8.08 -12.73 -10.41
C THR A 145 -9.20 -13.46 -11.16
N TYR A 146 -9.92 -12.76 -12.02
CA TYR A 146 -11.16 -13.25 -12.61
C TYR A 146 -10.99 -14.43 -13.58
N ASN A 147 -9.80 -14.63 -14.14
CA ASN A 147 -9.43 -15.79 -14.97
C ASN A 147 -8.42 -16.72 -14.30
N TRP A 148 -8.27 -16.66 -12.97
CA TRP A 148 -7.35 -17.52 -12.24
C TRP A 148 -7.44 -18.99 -12.66
N GLN A 149 -6.34 -19.56 -13.13
CA GLN A 149 -6.24 -20.93 -13.66
C GLN A 149 -5.54 -21.90 -12.70
N GLY A 150 -5.15 -21.44 -11.50
CA GLY A 150 -4.54 -22.33 -10.50
C GLY A 150 -5.44 -23.50 -10.14
N GLU A 151 -4.83 -24.62 -9.72
CA GLU A 151 -5.55 -25.86 -9.35
C GLU A 151 -6.58 -25.64 -8.23
N ASN A 152 -6.33 -24.65 -7.37
CA ASN A 152 -7.18 -24.29 -6.25
C ASN A 152 -7.95 -22.98 -6.52
N GLU A 153 -8.86 -22.63 -5.61
CA GLU A 153 -9.54 -21.34 -5.63
C GLU A 153 -8.58 -20.19 -5.25
N LEU A 154 -8.98 -18.94 -5.51
CA LEU A 154 -8.22 -17.74 -5.12
C LEU A 154 -7.84 -17.73 -3.64
N GLY A 155 -8.74 -18.22 -2.78
CA GLY A 155 -8.56 -18.32 -1.33
C GLY A 155 -7.81 -19.54 -0.84
N ALA A 156 -7.07 -20.27 -1.69
CA ALA A 156 -6.34 -21.48 -1.29
C ALA A 156 -5.36 -21.27 -0.12
N GLN A 157 -4.87 -20.05 0.05
CA GLN A 157 -3.96 -19.64 1.13
C GLN A 157 -4.66 -18.80 2.22
N GLY A 158 -5.98 -18.76 2.24
CA GLY A 158 -6.79 -17.96 3.14
C GLY A 158 -7.52 -16.81 2.45
N LEU A 159 -8.26 -16.03 3.23
CA LEU A 159 -9.11 -14.95 2.75
C LEU A 159 -8.32 -13.84 2.01
N ASN A 160 -7.04 -13.68 2.33
CA ASN A 160 -6.15 -12.71 1.67
C ASN A 160 -6.09 -12.87 0.14
N GLY A 161 -6.25 -14.10 -0.39
CA GLY A 161 -6.32 -14.33 -1.83
C GLY A 161 -7.51 -13.60 -2.49
N TRP A 162 -8.67 -13.62 -1.88
CA TRP A 162 -9.87 -12.91 -2.33
C TRP A 162 -9.75 -11.39 -2.14
N ILE A 163 -9.21 -10.96 -0.98
CA ILE A 163 -9.00 -9.56 -0.64
C ILE A 163 -8.08 -8.88 -1.66
N PHE A 164 -6.91 -9.47 -1.91
CA PHE A 164 -5.95 -8.88 -2.85
C PHE A 164 -6.38 -9.01 -4.31
N ALA A 165 -7.20 -10.01 -4.66
CA ALA A 165 -7.84 -10.07 -5.98
C ALA A 165 -8.76 -8.86 -6.21
N LEU A 166 -9.61 -8.52 -5.22
CA LEU A 166 -10.48 -7.36 -5.30
C LEU A 166 -9.68 -6.05 -5.37
N LEU A 167 -8.67 -5.90 -4.51
CA LEU A 167 -7.77 -4.75 -4.53
C LEU A 167 -7.08 -4.58 -5.90
N ALA A 168 -6.57 -5.65 -6.50
CA ALA A 168 -5.90 -5.58 -7.79
C ALA A 168 -6.85 -5.20 -8.94
N MET A 169 -8.09 -5.70 -8.93
CA MET A 169 -9.10 -5.32 -9.93
C MET A 169 -9.51 -3.85 -9.78
N ASP A 170 -9.78 -3.41 -8.54
CA ASP A 170 -10.27 -2.06 -8.25
C ASP A 170 -9.17 -1.00 -8.44
N ALA A 171 -7.93 -1.35 -8.13
CA ALA A 171 -6.78 -0.45 -8.27
C ALA A 171 -6.66 0.15 -9.68
N VAL A 172 -7.01 -0.61 -10.70
CA VAL A 172 -6.90 -0.19 -12.11
C VAL A 172 -8.25 -0.12 -12.84
N GLY A 173 -9.37 -0.33 -12.12
CA GLY A 173 -10.71 -0.33 -12.69
C GLY A 173 -10.95 -1.45 -13.69
N ALA A 174 -10.32 -2.62 -13.54
CA ALA A 174 -10.46 -3.74 -14.45
C ALA A 174 -11.85 -4.37 -14.36
N GLU A 175 -12.45 -4.70 -15.52
CA GLU A 175 -13.77 -5.33 -15.60
C GLU A 175 -13.62 -6.80 -16.02
N ALA A 176 -14.25 -7.70 -15.25
CA ALA A 176 -14.28 -9.12 -15.58
C ALA A 176 -15.25 -9.37 -16.76
N PRO A 177 -14.84 -10.13 -17.81
CA PRO A 177 -15.75 -10.59 -18.85
C PRO A 177 -16.90 -11.43 -18.28
N ALA A 178 -18.02 -11.51 -19.02
CA ALA A 178 -19.22 -12.22 -18.55
C ALA A 178 -19.01 -13.75 -18.39
N ASP A 179 -18.02 -14.31 -19.07
CA ASP A 179 -17.62 -15.72 -19.01
C ASP A 179 -16.39 -15.96 -18.10
N ALA A 180 -15.96 -14.97 -17.34
CA ALA A 180 -14.87 -15.10 -16.39
C ALA A 180 -15.20 -16.14 -15.30
N ARG A 181 -14.15 -16.78 -14.75
CA ARG A 181 -14.31 -17.76 -13.66
C ARG A 181 -14.90 -17.11 -12.39
N TYR A 182 -14.48 -15.87 -12.10
CA TYR A 182 -14.98 -15.08 -10.99
C TYR A 182 -15.43 -13.70 -11.48
N SER A 183 -16.62 -13.27 -11.12
CA SER A 183 -17.02 -11.88 -11.28
C SER A 183 -16.57 -11.03 -10.07
N ARG A 184 -16.52 -9.70 -10.24
CA ARG A 184 -16.28 -8.78 -9.14
C ARG A 184 -17.26 -9.00 -7.99
N GLU A 185 -18.57 -9.16 -8.31
CA GLU A 185 -19.61 -9.40 -7.31
C GLU A 185 -19.36 -10.70 -6.55
N SER A 186 -18.94 -11.77 -7.24
CA SER A 186 -18.66 -13.06 -6.57
C SER A 186 -17.46 -12.98 -5.63
N ILE A 187 -16.46 -12.15 -5.94
CA ILE A 187 -15.30 -11.89 -5.06
C ILE A 187 -15.76 -11.09 -3.84
N VAL A 188 -16.52 -10.01 -4.04
CA VAL A 188 -17.08 -9.20 -2.94
C VAL A 188 -17.96 -10.06 -2.03
N ASP A 189 -18.90 -10.83 -2.59
CA ASP A 189 -19.80 -11.70 -1.84
C ASP A 189 -19.02 -12.75 -1.02
N THR A 190 -17.93 -13.29 -1.57
CA THR A 190 -17.07 -14.22 -0.86
C THR A 190 -16.42 -13.57 0.36
N ILE A 191 -15.88 -12.35 0.21
CA ILE A 191 -15.29 -11.61 1.33
C ILE A 191 -16.36 -11.29 2.37
N VAL A 192 -17.49 -10.73 1.97
CA VAL A 192 -18.60 -10.37 2.87
C VAL A 192 -19.11 -11.59 3.64
N SER A 193 -19.28 -12.73 2.96
CA SER A 193 -19.77 -13.98 3.57
C SER A 193 -18.77 -14.62 4.53
N ALA A 194 -17.49 -14.23 4.46
CA ALA A 194 -16.44 -14.72 5.37
C ALA A 194 -16.39 -13.95 6.70
N GLN A 195 -17.25 -12.91 6.89
CA GLN A 195 -17.29 -12.18 8.14
C GLN A 195 -17.69 -13.09 9.31
N LEU A 196 -16.92 -13.02 10.39
CA LEU A 196 -17.18 -13.79 11.61
C LEU A 196 -18.37 -13.21 12.39
N PRO A 197 -19.03 -14.00 13.27
CA PRO A 197 -20.17 -13.52 14.06
C PRO A 197 -19.86 -12.30 14.94
N GLU A 198 -18.60 -12.15 15.40
CA GLU A 198 -18.12 -11.00 16.15
C GLU A 198 -17.76 -9.78 15.29
N GLY A 199 -17.91 -9.86 13.96
CA GLY A 199 -17.75 -8.76 13.02
C GLY A 199 -16.40 -8.69 12.34
N GLY A 200 -15.36 -9.37 12.84
CA GLY A 200 -14.03 -9.39 12.21
C GLY A 200 -13.91 -10.41 11.07
N PHE A 201 -12.68 -10.58 10.58
CA PHE A 201 -12.33 -11.57 9.56
C PHE A 201 -11.11 -12.37 10.01
N ALA A 202 -10.98 -13.60 9.50
CA ALA A 202 -9.84 -14.49 9.75
C ALA A 202 -9.11 -14.81 8.45
N LEU A 203 -7.81 -15.11 8.53
CA LEU A 203 -7.08 -15.68 7.41
C LEU A 203 -7.67 -17.03 6.99
N GLY A 204 -8.02 -17.83 8.00
CA GLY A 204 -8.72 -19.10 7.93
C GLY A 204 -9.09 -19.55 9.33
N GLY A 205 -10.14 -20.35 9.48
CA GLY A 205 -10.66 -20.77 10.80
C GLY A 205 -11.67 -19.79 11.38
N SER A 206 -11.73 -19.69 12.72
CA SER A 206 -12.79 -18.98 13.44
C SER A 206 -12.29 -17.80 14.29
N ASP A 207 -11.00 -17.63 14.44
CA ASP A 207 -10.43 -16.59 15.29
C ASP A 207 -10.14 -15.34 14.46
N MET A 208 -10.66 -14.20 14.90
CA MET A 208 -10.44 -12.92 14.25
C MET A 208 -8.94 -12.61 14.18
N ASP A 209 -8.50 -12.17 13.02
CA ASP A 209 -7.18 -11.63 12.76
C ASP A 209 -7.29 -10.13 12.46
N VAL A 210 -6.54 -9.31 13.18
CA VAL A 210 -6.55 -7.84 13.03
C VAL A 210 -6.13 -7.43 11.63
N ASP A 211 -5.06 -8.04 11.10
CA ASP A 211 -4.48 -7.68 9.80
C ASP A 211 -5.45 -8.05 8.68
N ILE A 212 -6.02 -9.26 8.72
CA ILE A 212 -7.01 -9.71 7.73
C ILE A 212 -8.29 -8.88 7.80
N THR A 213 -8.74 -8.51 9.00
CA THR A 213 -9.91 -7.63 9.18
C THR A 213 -9.64 -6.26 8.56
N ALA A 214 -8.47 -5.68 8.80
CA ALA A 214 -8.07 -4.41 8.22
C ALA A 214 -7.91 -4.49 6.69
N MET A 215 -7.29 -5.56 6.17
CA MET A 215 -7.16 -5.79 4.72
C MET A 215 -8.52 -5.98 4.04
N ALA A 216 -9.46 -6.70 4.68
CA ALA A 216 -10.82 -6.84 4.17
C ALA A 216 -11.54 -5.48 4.09
N LEU A 217 -11.40 -4.62 5.09
CA LEU A 217 -11.93 -3.25 5.06
C LEU A 217 -11.31 -2.40 3.95
N GLN A 218 -10.02 -2.53 3.67
CA GLN A 218 -9.37 -1.84 2.55
C GLN A 218 -10.01 -2.24 1.22
N ALA A 219 -10.22 -3.54 0.99
CA ALA A 219 -10.83 -4.05 -0.23
C ALA A 219 -12.33 -3.69 -0.33
N LEU A 220 -13.06 -3.69 0.78
CA LEU A 220 -14.48 -3.36 0.82
C LEU A 220 -14.77 -1.85 0.87
N ALA A 221 -13.77 -0.99 1.03
CA ALA A 221 -13.96 0.46 1.11
C ALA A 221 -14.72 1.08 -0.08
N PRO A 222 -14.53 0.66 -1.36
CA PRO A 222 -15.36 1.12 -2.47
C PRO A 222 -16.85 0.74 -2.36
N TYR A 223 -17.15 -0.29 -1.57
CA TYR A 223 -18.47 -0.91 -1.42
C TYR A 223 -19.16 -0.53 -0.09
N GLN A 224 -18.61 0.43 0.67
CA GLN A 224 -19.12 0.80 2.00
C GLN A 224 -20.60 1.21 1.99
N ALA A 225 -21.07 1.85 0.93
CA ALA A 225 -22.50 2.22 0.80
C ALA A 225 -23.42 1.01 0.56
N GLN A 226 -22.88 -0.08 0.01
CA GLN A 226 -23.62 -1.31 -0.27
C GLN A 226 -23.63 -2.27 0.93
N TYR A 227 -22.55 -2.27 1.74
CA TYR A 227 -22.38 -3.17 2.88
C TYR A 227 -22.07 -2.42 4.19
N PRO A 228 -22.88 -1.41 4.58
CA PRO A 228 -22.57 -0.58 5.76
C PRO A 228 -22.51 -1.39 7.05
N GLU A 229 -23.38 -2.41 7.22
CA GLU A 229 -23.42 -3.24 8.43
C GLU A 229 -22.17 -4.11 8.58
N VAL A 230 -21.63 -4.63 7.46
CA VAL A 230 -20.39 -5.41 7.42
C VAL A 230 -19.20 -4.53 7.82
N ILE A 231 -19.13 -3.33 7.24
CA ILE A 231 -18.08 -2.36 7.53
C ILE A 231 -18.12 -1.93 9.00
N ASP A 232 -19.30 -1.56 9.50
CA ASP A 232 -19.45 -1.10 10.90
C ASP A 232 -19.12 -2.21 11.89
N ALA A 233 -19.53 -3.47 11.63
CA ALA A 233 -19.21 -4.60 12.48
C ALA A 233 -17.68 -4.85 12.53
N ALA A 234 -16.99 -4.77 11.38
CA ALA A 234 -15.54 -4.95 11.32
C ALA A 234 -14.78 -3.79 12.01
N LEU A 235 -15.22 -2.55 11.84
CA LEU A 235 -14.66 -1.41 12.57
C LEU A 235 -14.83 -1.52 14.08
N ASN A 236 -16.01 -1.99 14.55
CA ASN A 236 -16.26 -2.22 15.96
C ASN A 236 -15.40 -3.37 16.52
N ALA A 237 -15.19 -4.43 15.74
CA ALA A 237 -14.32 -5.54 16.12
C ALA A 237 -12.85 -5.07 16.24
N LEU A 238 -12.33 -4.27 15.28
CA LEU A 238 -11.00 -3.66 15.40
C LEU A 238 -10.90 -2.72 16.59
N SER A 239 -11.91 -1.86 16.81
CA SER A 239 -11.92 -0.97 17.98
C SER A 239 -11.91 -1.71 19.31
N ALA A 240 -12.61 -2.85 19.39
CA ALA A 240 -12.62 -3.70 20.58
C ALA A 240 -11.28 -4.43 20.81
N ALA A 241 -10.55 -4.77 19.75
CA ALA A 241 -9.23 -5.39 19.80
C ALA A 241 -8.09 -4.39 20.07
N GLN A 242 -8.35 -3.09 19.93
CA GLN A 242 -7.34 -2.06 20.13
C GLN A 242 -6.94 -1.91 21.60
N LEU A 243 -5.65 -1.90 21.88
CA LEU A 243 -5.07 -1.77 23.21
C LEU A 243 -5.19 -0.34 23.78
N PRO A 244 -5.02 -0.14 25.10
CA PRO A 244 -5.11 1.18 25.73
C PRO A 244 -4.11 2.22 25.15
N ASP A 245 -2.94 1.79 24.68
CA ASP A 245 -1.92 2.64 24.04
C ASP A 245 -2.19 2.94 22.56
N GLY A 246 -3.31 2.44 22.03
CA GLY A 246 -3.68 2.62 20.63
C GLY A 246 -3.19 1.51 19.70
N GLY A 247 -2.35 0.60 20.17
CA GLY A 247 -1.74 -0.49 19.39
C GLY A 247 -2.64 -1.70 19.20
N PHE A 248 -2.09 -2.70 18.49
CA PHE A 248 -2.75 -3.98 18.25
C PHE A 248 -1.78 -5.13 18.47
N GLU A 249 -2.32 -6.25 18.94
CA GLU A 249 -1.57 -7.51 19.03
C GLU A 249 -1.87 -8.41 17.84
N SER A 250 -0.82 -9.03 17.32
CA SER A 250 -0.89 -10.14 16.39
C SER A 250 0.03 -11.25 16.91
N TRP A 251 -0.46 -12.48 16.94
CA TRP A 251 0.29 -13.66 17.44
C TRP A 251 0.85 -13.50 18.87
N GLY A 252 0.15 -12.72 19.71
CA GLY A 252 0.49 -12.55 21.14
C GLY A 252 1.58 -11.50 21.43
N ALA A 253 1.89 -10.63 20.47
CA ALA A 253 2.76 -9.49 20.66
C ALA A 253 2.21 -8.28 19.91
N GLN A 254 2.48 -7.08 20.42
CA GLN A 254 2.20 -5.86 19.67
C GLN A 254 3.08 -5.79 18.41
N SER A 255 2.48 -5.43 17.28
CA SER A 255 3.11 -5.39 15.97
C SER A 255 2.89 -4.04 15.30
N SER A 256 3.94 -3.51 14.68
CA SER A 256 3.87 -2.29 13.88
C SER A 256 3.01 -2.51 12.63
N GLU A 257 3.07 -3.71 12.05
CA GLU A 257 2.33 -4.10 10.85
C GLU A 257 0.82 -4.08 11.09
N SER A 258 0.35 -4.57 12.24
CA SER A 258 -1.07 -4.52 12.58
C SER A 258 -1.57 -3.08 12.72
N CYS A 259 -0.77 -2.18 13.34
CA CYS A 259 -1.09 -0.75 13.37
C CYS A 259 -1.14 -0.16 11.95
N ALA A 260 -0.19 -0.52 11.09
CA ALA A 260 -0.13 -0.05 9.71
C ALA A 260 -1.33 -0.50 8.88
N GLN A 261 -1.73 -1.78 8.98
CA GLN A 261 -2.90 -2.30 8.27
C GLN A 261 -4.19 -1.61 8.70
N VAL A 262 -4.37 -1.35 10.02
CA VAL A 262 -5.55 -0.62 10.52
C VAL A 262 -5.56 0.82 10.01
N LEU A 263 -4.42 1.53 9.97
CA LEU A 263 -4.34 2.88 9.39
C LEU A 263 -4.70 2.90 7.90
N LEU A 264 -4.23 1.90 7.13
CA LEU A 264 -4.63 1.73 5.73
C LEU A 264 -6.14 1.52 5.58
N ALA A 265 -6.75 0.73 6.46
CA ALA A 265 -8.20 0.49 6.45
C ALA A 265 -9.00 1.76 6.76
N LEU A 266 -8.61 2.49 7.82
CA LEU A 266 -9.30 3.71 8.23
C LEU A 266 -9.20 4.78 7.14
N THR A 267 -8.02 5.00 6.57
CA THR A 267 -7.82 5.96 5.48
C THR A 267 -8.54 5.56 4.20
N ALA A 268 -8.65 4.25 3.89
CA ALA A 268 -9.40 3.75 2.75
C ALA A 268 -10.92 4.06 2.88
N LEU A 269 -11.44 4.05 4.10
CA LEU A 269 -12.83 4.38 4.43
C LEU A 269 -13.07 5.89 4.64
N ASP A 270 -12.06 6.73 4.43
CA ASP A 270 -12.04 8.17 4.72
C ASP A 270 -12.30 8.50 6.20
N ILE A 271 -11.99 7.58 7.10
CA ILE A 271 -12.03 7.78 8.55
C ILE A 271 -10.71 8.42 8.98
N ASP A 272 -10.79 9.45 9.83
CA ASP A 272 -9.62 10.10 10.39
C ASP A 272 -9.10 9.36 11.63
N PRO A 273 -7.93 8.68 11.56
CA PRO A 273 -7.42 7.93 12.71
C PRO A 273 -7.00 8.81 13.90
N GLU A 274 -6.81 10.11 13.68
CA GLU A 274 -6.42 11.05 14.75
C GLU A 274 -7.62 11.62 15.52
N SER A 275 -8.85 11.44 15.03
CA SER A 275 -10.03 12.06 15.64
C SER A 275 -11.25 11.14 15.79
N ASP A 276 -11.31 9.97 15.11
CA ASP A 276 -12.44 9.05 15.26
C ASP A 276 -12.44 8.43 16.67
N GLU A 277 -13.54 8.65 17.42
CA GLU A 277 -13.67 8.26 18.82
C GLU A 277 -13.49 6.76 19.07
N ARG A 278 -13.77 5.90 18.09
CA ARG A 278 -13.60 4.44 18.19
C ARG A 278 -12.13 4.05 18.35
N PHE A 279 -11.23 4.84 17.72
CA PHE A 279 -9.81 4.56 17.63
C PHE A 279 -8.93 5.49 18.50
N GLN A 280 -9.57 6.34 19.31
CA GLN A 280 -8.90 7.10 20.37
C GLN A 280 -8.98 6.31 21.68
N LYS A 281 -7.85 5.83 22.19
CA LYS A 281 -7.76 5.12 23.48
C LYS A 281 -7.16 6.00 24.57
N ALA A 282 -7.14 5.51 25.81
CA ALA A 282 -6.75 6.31 26.96
C ALA A 282 -5.33 6.90 26.85
N ASP A 283 -4.40 6.14 26.25
CA ASP A 283 -2.98 6.49 26.21
C ASP A 283 -2.45 6.77 24.78
N GLY A 284 -3.32 6.71 23.75
CA GLY A 284 -2.93 7.00 22.37
C GLY A 284 -3.91 6.59 21.30
N SER A 285 -3.64 7.02 20.09
CA SER A 285 -4.32 6.64 18.86
C SER A 285 -3.52 5.56 18.11
N VAL A 286 -4.10 5.00 17.02
CA VAL A 286 -3.41 4.03 16.17
C VAL A 286 -2.11 4.59 15.59
N ILE A 287 -2.10 5.88 15.20
CA ILE A 287 -0.89 6.51 14.67
C ILE A 287 0.17 6.74 15.76
N ASP A 288 -0.23 7.07 16.99
CA ASP A 288 0.71 7.17 18.10
C ASP A 288 1.38 5.83 18.39
N ALA A 289 0.60 4.76 18.37
CA ALA A 289 1.10 3.40 18.55
C ALA A 289 2.04 2.99 17.41
N LEU A 290 1.70 3.25 16.13
CA LEU A 290 2.62 2.98 15.01
C LEU A 290 3.95 3.73 15.20
N LEU A 291 3.89 5.01 15.55
CA LEU A 291 5.10 5.83 15.72
C LEU A 291 5.97 5.41 16.92
N ALA A 292 5.43 4.66 17.89
CA ALA A 292 6.22 4.09 18.99
C ALA A 292 7.21 3.00 18.51
N PHE A 293 6.98 2.37 17.36
CA PHE A 293 7.92 1.42 16.73
C PHE A 293 9.04 2.08 15.94
N ARG A 294 8.96 3.41 15.72
CA ARG A 294 9.95 4.16 14.95
C ARG A 294 11.26 4.29 15.74
N LEU A 295 12.36 3.92 15.09
CA LEU A 295 13.70 4.00 15.64
C LEU A 295 14.32 5.40 15.43
N ALA A 296 15.43 5.67 16.14
CA ALA A 296 16.10 6.96 16.10
C ALA A 296 16.64 7.36 14.71
N ASP A 297 16.95 6.38 13.87
CA ASP A 297 17.40 6.59 12.48
C ASP A 297 16.24 6.80 11.48
N GLY A 298 14.99 6.68 11.93
CA GLY A 298 13.79 6.83 11.12
C GLY A 298 13.22 5.52 10.57
N SER A 299 13.91 4.40 10.73
CA SER A 299 13.40 3.06 10.40
C SER A 299 12.37 2.56 11.41
N PHE A 300 11.78 1.41 11.16
CA PHE A 300 10.77 0.80 12.02
C PHE A 300 11.20 -0.60 12.48
N ALA A 301 10.77 -0.96 13.69
CA ALA A 301 10.94 -2.29 14.24
C ALA A 301 9.60 -3.05 14.18
N HIS A 302 9.66 -4.37 14.02
CA HIS A 302 8.49 -5.25 14.09
C HIS A 302 7.83 -5.21 15.48
N GLN A 303 8.63 -5.23 16.54
CA GLN A 303 8.19 -5.19 17.94
C GLN A 303 8.80 -4.01 18.68
N LEU A 304 8.12 -3.52 19.72
CA LEU A 304 8.61 -2.44 20.56
C LEU A 304 9.97 -2.78 21.19
N GLY A 305 10.93 -1.86 21.04
CA GLY A 305 12.29 -2.04 21.52
C GLY A 305 13.14 -3.01 20.69
N GLY A 306 12.61 -3.49 19.55
CA GLY A 306 13.32 -4.33 18.59
C GLY A 306 14.34 -3.56 17.74
N GLN A 307 14.91 -4.26 16.77
CA GLN A 307 15.78 -3.70 15.76
C GLN A 307 14.99 -3.40 14.49
N THR A 308 15.60 -2.67 13.54
CA THR A 308 14.99 -2.42 12.23
C THR A 308 14.55 -3.71 11.56
N ASP A 309 13.39 -3.65 10.94
CA ASP A 309 12.78 -4.76 10.18
C ASP A 309 12.26 -4.23 8.84
N ALA A 310 12.56 -4.94 7.75
CA ALA A 310 12.22 -4.50 6.41
C ALA A 310 10.71 -4.50 6.15
N MET A 311 9.98 -5.51 6.67
CA MET A 311 8.52 -5.59 6.52
C MET A 311 7.83 -4.52 7.37
N ALA A 312 8.29 -4.30 8.60
CA ALA A 312 7.80 -3.21 9.44
C ALA A 312 8.02 -1.83 8.77
N GLY A 313 9.20 -1.62 8.17
CA GLY A 313 9.53 -0.39 7.47
C GLY A 313 8.62 -0.14 6.26
N GLU A 314 8.44 -1.13 5.40
CA GLU A 314 7.63 -0.98 4.20
C GLU A 314 6.14 -0.79 4.52
N GLN A 315 5.58 -1.52 5.51
CA GLN A 315 4.18 -1.34 5.90
C GLN A 315 3.94 -0.02 6.64
N ALA A 316 4.88 0.42 7.48
CA ALA A 316 4.82 1.76 8.08
C ALA A 316 4.86 2.86 7.00
N MET A 317 5.68 2.70 5.95
CA MET A 317 5.72 3.63 4.82
C MET A 317 4.38 3.65 4.06
N GLN A 318 3.74 2.50 3.82
CA GLN A 318 2.42 2.41 3.22
C GLN A 318 1.37 3.17 4.05
N ALA A 319 1.32 2.93 5.37
CA ALA A 319 0.39 3.59 6.27
C ALA A 319 0.59 5.12 6.30
N LEU A 320 1.85 5.58 6.41
CA LEU A 320 2.16 7.01 6.41
C LEU A 320 1.87 7.67 5.05
N ALA A 321 2.10 6.96 3.94
CA ALA A 321 1.71 7.42 2.61
C ALA A 321 0.18 7.53 2.48
N ALA A 322 -0.58 6.57 3.00
CA ALA A 322 -2.04 6.61 3.02
C ALA A 322 -2.58 7.79 3.84
N MET A 323 -1.97 8.06 5.01
CA MET A 323 -2.28 9.24 5.83
C MET A 323 -1.98 10.55 5.08
N ALA A 324 -0.84 10.63 4.38
CA ALA A 324 -0.49 11.79 3.57
C ALA A 324 -1.47 12.00 2.40
N LEU A 325 -1.83 10.95 1.68
CA LEU A 325 -2.81 11.00 0.59
C LEU A 325 -4.18 11.49 1.11
N ARG A 326 -4.63 10.96 2.25
CA ARG A 326 -5.87 11.42 2.88
C ARG A 326 -5.81 12.90 3.24
N GLN A 327 -4.75 13.38 3.87
CA GLN A 327 -4.56 14.81 4.20
C GLN A 327 -4.61 15.71 2.96
N GLN A 328 -4.12 15.21 1.81
CA GLN A 328 -4.09 15.93 0.54
C GLN A 328 -5.41 15.80 -0.25
N GLY A 329 -6.35 14.96 0.19
CA GLY A 329 -7.55 14.62 -0.58
C GLY A 329 -7.24 13.88 -1.88
N ALA A 330 -6.14 13.11 -1.92
CA ALA A 330 -5.61 12.45 -3.12
C ALA A 330 -6.09 10.99 -3.29
N GLY A 331 -7.15 10.60 -2.57
CA GLY A 331 -7.76 9.29 -2.69
C GLY A 331 -7.14 8.22 -1.79
N ARG A 332 -7.52 6.96 -2.04
CA ARG A 332 -7.07 5.79 -1.27
C ARG A 332 -5.70 5.32 -1.71
N PHE A 333 -4.98 4.64 -0.82
CA PHE A 333 -3.64 4.12 -1.09
C PHE A 333 -3.60 3.18 -2.32
N PHE A 334 -4.56 2.27 -2.44
CA PHE A 334 -4.68 1.34 -3.57
C PHE A 334 -5.58 1.85 -4.71
N ASP A 335 -6.00 3.10 -4.73
CA ASP A 335 -6.61 3.70 -5.92
C ASP A 335 -5.50 4.21 -6.84
N LEU A 336 -5.21 3.42 -7.89
CA LEU A 336 -4.13 3.66 -8.83
C LEU A 336 -4.64 4.13 -10.20
N THR A 337 -5.95 4.36 -10.34
CA THR A 337 -6.59 4.76 -11.61
C THR A 337 -6.08 6.09 -12.13
N SER A 338 -5.55 6.95 -11.27
CA SER A 338 -4.98 8.26 -11.63
C SER A 338 -3.45 8.27 -11.80
N VAL A 339 -2.78 7.14 -11.60
CA VAL A 339 -1.32 7.04 -11.78
C VAL A 339 -1.00 7.10 -13.28
N HIS A 340 -0.18 8.07 -13.68
CA HIS A 340 0.16 8.25 -15.08
C HIS A 340 1.15 7.19 -15.55
N PRO A 341 0.93 6.60 -16.75
CA PRO A 341 1.84 5.61 -17.32
C PRO A 341 3.25 6.18 -17.51
N VAL A 342 4.24 5.42 -17.06
CA VAL A 342 5.65 5.65 -17.41
C VAL A 342 5.89 5.01 -18.78
N GLN A 343 6.39 5.76 -19.77
CA GLN A 343 6.83 5.17 -21.02
C GLN A 343 8.15 4.43 -20.76
N LEU A 344 8.11 3.11 -20.77
CA LEU A 344 9.30 2.29 -20.79
C LEU A 344 10.00 2.53 -22.15
N GLU A 345 11.28 2.92 -22.13
CA GLU A 345 12.06 3.00 -23.36
C GLU A 345 12.14 1.58 -23.95
N THR A 346 11.49 1.38 -25.10
CA THR A 346 11.71 0.17 -25.89
C THR A 346 13.16 0.20 -26.33
N THR A 347 13.96 -0.75 -25.88
CA THR A 347 15.33 -0.94 -26.39
C THR A 347 15.25 -0.95 -27.92
N PRO A 348 15.97 -0.07 -28.62
CA PRO A 348 15.94 -0.09 -30.08
C PRO A 348 16.39 -1.47 -30.53
N ASP A 349 15.60 -2.11 -31.39
CA ASP A 349 15.95 -3.38 -32.00
C ASP A 349 17.26 -3.19 -32.79
N LEU A 350 18.37 -3.64 -32.18
CA LEU A 350 19.71 -3.59 -32.79
C LEU A 350 19.85 -4.49 -34.02
N SER A 351 18.79 -5.25 -34.38
CA SER A 351 18.80 -6.16 -35.54
C SER A 351 18.86 -5.46 -36.91
N LEU A 352 18.71 -4.12 -36.95
CA LEU A 352 18.72 -3.35 -38.21
C LEU A 352 19.99 -2.53 -38.47
N ILE A 353 21.07 -2.72 -37.71
CA ILE A 353 22.34 -2.13 -38.09
C ILE A 353 22.96 -2.98 -39.19
N HIS A 354 22.52 -2.72 -40.45
CA HIS A 354 23.30 -3.12 -41.62
C HIS A 354 24.63 -2.40 -41.59
N ILE A 355 25.70 -3.07 -41.16
CA ILE A 355 27.06 -2.63 -41.38
C ILE A 355 27.30 -2.75 -42.89
N SER A 356 27.16 -1.63 -43.63
CA SER A 356 27.65 -1.55 -44.98
C SER A 356 29.19 -1.60 -44.98
N GLU A 357 29.75 -2.69 -45.53
CA GLU A 357 31.20 -2.82 -45.73
C GLU A 357 31.74 -1.62 -46.54
N PRO A 358 32.87 -1.05 -46.10
CA PRO A 358 33.50 0.02 -46.89
C PRO A 358 34.02 -0.57 -48.22
N THR A 359 33.46 -0.14 -49.34
CA THR A 359 33.98 -0.41 -50.66
C THR A 359 35.42 0.15 -50.78
N ARG A 360 36.41 -0.72 -50.97
CA ARG A 360 37.77 -0.34 -51.28
C ARG A 360 37.79 0.31 -52.68
N PRO A 361 38.39 1.50 -52.85
CA PRO A 361 38.70 2.00 -54.17
C PRO A 361 39.91 1.27 -54.72
N TYR A 362 39.84 0.91 -55.99
CA TYR A 362 40.96 0.43 -56.77
C TYR A 362 41.94 1.56 -57.06
#